data_26764595fcd1345d873ed9e4592800e0
#
_entry.id   26764595fcd1345d873ed9e4592800e0
#
_cell.length_a   1.000
_cell.length_b   1.000
_cell.length_c   1.000
_cell.angle_alpha   90.00
_cell.angle_beta   90.00
_cell.angle_gamma   90.00
#
_symmetry.space_group_name_H-M   'P 1'
#
loop_
_entity.id
_entity.type
_entity.pdbx_description
1 polymer ?
#
loop_
_entity_poly.entity_id
_entity_poly.type
_entity_poly.pdbx_seq_one_letter_code
_entity_poly.pdbx_strand_id
1 'polypeptide(L)'
;MGQLSHINDEGTVRMVDTSDKPVTTRLAVASARVLMSPETVAAVQQHRTPKGDPLEAARLAGIMAAKRTAELIPLCHPLPLTHVDVQATIQDYGVYLESAVSTNAQTGVEMEALTAVSVAALTIYDMCKALDKGIVISELRLERKTGGKSGDFLRTPE
;
A
#
# COMPACT_ATOMS: atom_id res chain seq x y z
N MET A 1 18.62 -23.05 10.31
CA MET A 1 17.39 -22.75 9.54
C MET A 1 16.34 -22.23 10.52
N GLY A 2 15.81 -21.02 10.31
CA GLY A 2 14.73 -20.48 11.15
C GLY A 2 13.45 -21.31 10.98
N GLN A 3 12.73 -21.52 12.07
CA GLN A 3 11.45 -22.22 12.06
C GLN A 3 10.45 -21.43 11.19
N LEU A 4 9.79 -22.10 10.24
CA LEU A 4 8.78 -21.50 9.37
C LEU A 4 7.54 -21.14 10.20
N SER A 5 7.23 -19.87 10.36
CA SER A 5 6.18 -19.38 11.26
C SER A 5 4.76 -19.61 10.75
N HIS A 6 4.58 -19.82 9.45
CA HIS A 6 3.28 -20.00 8.79
C HIS A 6 3.03 -21.42 8.30
N ILE A 7 3.81 -22.39 8.74
CA ILE A 7 3.66 -23.80 8.40
C ILE A 7 3.65 -24.61 9.69
N ASN A 8 2.66 -25.50 9.84
CA ASN A 8 2.61 -26.43 10.97
C ASN A 8 3.52 -27.66 10.73
N ASP A 9 3.62 -28.54 11.72
CA ASP A 9 4.47 -29.74 11.66
C ASP A 9 4.03 -30.72 10.55
N GLU A 10 2.80 -30.61 10.06
CA GLU A 10 2.24 -31.40 8.96
C GLU A 10 2.48 -30.78 7.58
N GLY A 11 3.18 -29.62 7.51
CA GLY A 11 3.47 -28.91 6.26
C GLY A 11 2.31 -28.07 5.71
N THR A 12 1.23 -27.88 6.49
CA THR A 12 0.09 -27.06 6.06
C THR A 12 0.27 -25.59 6.46
N VAL A 13 -0.21 -24.72 5.58
CA VAL A 13 -0.15 -23.26 5.79
C VAL A 13 -1.15 -22.84 6.85
N ARG A 14 -0.73 -21.98 7.77
CA ARG A 14 -1.59 -21.40 8.81
C ARG A 14 -1.24 -19.94 9.09
N MET A 15 -2.19 -19.17 9.57
CA MET A 15 -1.96 -17.84 10.10
C MET A 15 -1.20 -17.92 11.43
N VAL A 16 -0.23 -17.04 11.65
CA VAL A 16 0.56 -17.01 12.91
C VAL A 16 -0.36 -16.67 14.09
N ASP A 17 -0.21 -17.41 15.20
CA ASP A 17 -0.82 -17.02 16.45
C ASP A 17 -0.10 -15.84 17.08
N THR A 18 -0.83 -14.78 17.34
CA THR A 18 -0.34 -13.54 17.96
C THR A 18 -0.88 -13.30 19.35
N SER A 19 -1.62 -14.26 19.94
CA SER A 19 -2.33 -14.10 21.22
C SER A 19 -1.42 -13.64 22.37
N ASP A 20 -0.20 -14.18 22.41
CA ASP A 20 0.79 -13.88 23.48
C ASP A 20 1.63 -12.63 23.22
N LYS A 21 1.44 -11.93 22.08
CA LYS A 21 2.20 -10.73 21.76
C LYS A 21 1.54 -9.50 22.38
N PRO A 22 2.34 -8.56 22.93
CA PRO A 22 1.79 -7.32 23.45
C PRO A 22 1.20 -6.46 22.33
N VAL A 23 0.14 -5.73 22.65
CA VAL A 23 -0.39 -4.67 21.80
C VAL A 23 0.56 -3.49 21.83
N THR A 24 1.03 -3.05 20.68
CA THR A 24 1.90 -1.88 20.53
C THR A 24 1.40 -0.98 19.42
N THR A 25 1.72 0.31 19.49
CA THR A 25 1.46 1.25 18.41
C THR A 25 2.40 0.94 17.24
N ARG A 26 1.84 0.84 16.05
CA ARG A 26 2.57 0.48 14.82
C ARG A 26 2.22 1.44 13.71
N LEU A 27 3.23 1.78 12.93
CA LEU A 27 3.12 2.61 11.73
C LEU A 27 3.85 1.90 10.59
N ALA A 28 3.28 1.94 9.40
CA ALA A 28 3.96 1.60 8.17
C ALA A 28 3.71 2.67 7.11
N VAL A 29 4.73 2.98 6.33
CA VAL A 29 4.69 3.88 5.17
C VAL A 29 5.15 3.08 3.95
N ALA A 30 4.36 3.09 2.90
CA ALA A 30 4.69 2.48 1.61
C ALA A 30 4.55 3.49 0.49
N SER A 31 5.25 3.26 -0.61
CA SER A 31 5.18 4.10 -1.79
C SER A 31 5.05 3.29 -3.08
N ALA A 32 4.63 3.97 -4.15
CA ALA A 32 4.65 3.46 -5.51
C ALA A 32 4.79 4.61 -6.50
N ARG A 33 5.27 4.30 -7.71
CA ARG A 33 5.29 5.23 -8.84
C ARG A 33 4.39 4.72 -9.95
N VAL A 34 3.64 5.63 -10.54
CA VAL A 34 2.84 5.38 -11.75
C VAL A 34 3.46 6.20 -12.87
N LEU A 35 4.18 5.52 -13.77
CA LEU A 35 4.87 6.16 -14.89
C LEU A 35 3.89 6.27 -16.06
N MET A 36 3.82 7.45 -16.68
CA MET A 36 2.91 7.72 -17.78
C MET A 36 3.52 8.69 -18.79
N SER A 37 2.93 8.77 -19.97
CA SER A 37 3.39 9.71 -21.00
C SER A 37 3.23 11.17 -20.56
N PRO A 38 4.06 12.10 -21.08
CA PRO A 38 3.94 13.53 -20.77
C PRO A 38 2.55 14.08 -21.10
N GLU A 39 1.92 13.61 -22.15
CA GLU A 39 0.56 14.00 -22.55
C GLU A 39 -0.47 13.58 -21.50
N THR A 40 -0.31 12.40 -20.93
CA THR A 40 -1.19 11.89 -19.87
C THR A 40 -0.97 12.68 -18.58
N VAL A 41 0.27 12.96 -18.21
CA VAL A 41 0.59 13.85 -17.08
C VAL A 41 -0.10 15.19 -17.22
N ALA A 42 0.02 15.82 -18.41
CA ALA A 42 -0.63 17.10 -18.69
C ALA A 42 -2.16 17.02 -18.60
N ALA A 43 -2.75 15.92 -19.06
CA ALA A 43 -4.21 15.70 -18.96
C ALA A 43 -4.67 15.60 -17.51
N VAL A 44 -3.92 14.90 -16.65
CA VAL A 44 -4.21 14.79 -15.21
C VAL A 44 -4.09 16.17 -14.54
N GLN A 45 -3.00 16.90 -14.80
CA GLN A 45 -2.79 18.26 -14.26
C GLN A 45 -3.89 19.24 -14.64
N GLN A 46 -4.43 19.11 -15.83
CA GLN A 46 -5.46 20.01 -16.39
C GLN A 46 -6.89 19.51 -16.17
N HIS A 47 -7.08 18.48 -15.36
CA HIS A 47 -8.38 17.87 -15.08
C HIS A 47 -9.15 17.44 -16.35
N ARG A 48 -8.43 16.94 -17.37
CA ARG A 48 -8.99 16.51 -18.67
C ARG A 48 -9.02 14.99 -18.84
N THR A 49 -9.06 14.26 -17.74
CA THR A 49 -9.18 12.79 -17.78
C THR A 49 -10.64 12.36 -17.98
N PRO A 50 -10.91 11.34 -18.83
CA PRO A 50 -12.28 10.99 -19.19
C PRO A 50 -13.17 10.52 -18.05
N LYS A 51 -12.58 9.97 -16.99
CA LYS A 51 -13.30 9.41 -15.82
C LYS A 51 -13.33 10.33 -14.58
N GLY A 52 -12.89 11.58 -14.72
CA GLY A 52 -12.83 12.53 -13.59
C GLY A 52 -11.45 12.59 -12.94
N ASP A 53 -11.37 12.96 -11.67
CA ASP A 53 -10.11 13.15 -10.96
C ASP A 53 -9.48 11.80 -10.52
N PRO A 54 -8.39 11.35 -11.18
CA PRO A 54 -7.76 10.08 -10.84
C PRO A 54 -7.02 10.13 -9.48
N LEU A 55 -6.59 11.30 -9.02
CA LEU A 55 -5.84 11.42 -7.77
C LEU A 55 -6.75 11.23 -6.57
N GLU A 56 -7.89 11.90 -6.53
CA GLU A 56 -8.86 11.73 -5.45
C GLU A 56 -9.50 10.32 -5.45
N ALA A 57 -9.80 9.77 -6.63
CA ALA A 57 -10.28 8.40 -6.73
C ALA A 57 -9.25 7.39 -6.21
N ALA A 58 -7.97 7.58 -6.54
CA ALA A 58 -6.88 6.72 -6.06
C ALA A 58 -6.69 6.81 -4.53
N ARG A 59 -6.76 8.00 -3.96
CA ARG A 59 -6.68 8.20 -2.50
C ARG A 59 -7.79 7.44 -1.78
N LEU A 60 -9.03 7.63 -2.21
CA LEU A 60 -10.18 6.93 -1.62
C LEU A 60 -10.06 5.41 -1.78
N ALA A 61 -9.69 4.93 -2.97
CA ALA A 61 -9.53 3.50 -3.24
C ALA A 61 -8.42 2.88 -2.38
N GLY A 62 -7.30 3.58 -2.19
CA GLY A 62 -6.22 3.15 -1.31
C GLY A 62 -6.63 3.05 0.16
N ILE A 63 -7.37 4.03 0.67
CA ILE A 63 -7.92 3.99 2.04
C ILE A 63 -8.86 2.77 2.21
N MET A 64 -9.75 2.55 1.25
CA MET A 64 -10.66 1.40 1.27
C MET A 64 -9.90 0.07 1.21
N ALA A 65 -8.85 -0.02 0.39
CA ALA A 65 -8.02 -1.22 0.25
C ALA A 65 -7.27 -1.56 1.54
N ALA A 66 -6.70 -0.57 2.22
CA ALA A 66 -6.07 -0.77 3.52
C ALA A 66 -7.00 -1.47 4.52
N LYS A 67 -8.26 -1.06 4.55
CA LYS A 67 -9.30 -1.64 5.44
C LYS A 67 -9.71 -3.07 5.06
N ARG A 68 -9.40 -3.52 3.85
CA ARG A 68 -9.77 -4.84 3.30
C ARG A 68 -8.57 -5.75 3.07
N THR A 69 -7.41 -5.40 3.59
CA THR A 69 -6.17 -6.17 3.34
C THR A 69 -6.31 -7.63 3.74
N ALA A 70 -6.94 -7.94 4.88
CA ALA A 70 -7.14 -9.32 5.33
C ALA A 70 -8.07 -10.14 4.41
N GLU A 71 -8.92 -9.50 3.63
CA GLU A 71 -9.75 -10.16 2.62
C GLU A 71 -8.98 -10.50 1.34
N LEU A 72 -7.87 -9.82 1.09
CA LEU A 72 -7.06 -9.95 -0.13
C LEU A 72 -5.81 -10.79 0.07
N ILE A 73 -5.18 -10.72 1.24
CA ILE A 73 -3.91 -11.38 1.56
C ILE A 73 -4.20 -12.53 2.54
N PRO A 74 -4.03 -13.78 2.12
CA PRO A 74 -4.57 -14.94 2.83
C PRO A 74 -4.17 -15.09 4.30
N LEU A 75 -2.92 -14.74 4.64
CA LEU A 75 -2.38 -14.95 5.99
C LEU A 75 -2.30 -13.69 6.83
N CYS A 76 -2.89 -12.58 6.37
CA CYS A 76 -2.97 -11.35 7.15
C CYS A 76 -4.10 -11.40 8.17
N HIS A 77 -3.80 -10.97 9.39
CA HIS A 77 -4.82 -10.77 10.43
C HIS A 77 -5.70 -9.58 10.08
N PRO A 78 -7.02 -9.61 10.36
CA PRO A 78 -7.85 -8.42 10.35
C PRO A 78 -7.42 -7.50 11.49
N LEU A 79 -7.07 -6.25 11.17
CA LEU A 79 -6.54 -5.30 12.15
C LEU A 79 -7.45 -4.09 12.32
N PRO A 80 -7.61 -3.57 13.56
CA PRO A 80 -8.30 -2.31 13.81
C PRO A 80 -7.37 -1.14 13.45
N LEU A 81 -7.51 -0.59 12.24
CA LEU A 81 -6.71 0.55 11.80
C LEU A 81 -7.15 1.82 12.53
N THR A 82 -6.20 2.54 13.12
CA THR A 82 -6.45 3.82 13.79
C THR A 82 -6.29 5.01 12.87
N HIS A 83 -5.49 4.87 11.81
CA HIS A 83 -5.28 5.92 10.81
C HIS A 83 -4.88 5.31 9.46
N VAL A 84 -5.40 5.87 8.39
CA VAL A 84 -4.97 5.60 7.01
C VAL A 84 -4.95 6.92 6.27
N ASP A 85 -3.79 7.30 5.75
CA ASP A 85 -3.63 8.40 4.81
C ASP A 85 -3.02 7.89 3.51
N VAL A 86 -3.52 8.38 2.39
CA VAL A 86 -2.99 8.09 1.06
C VAL A 86 -2.81 9.39 0.32
N GLN A 87 -1.60 9.66 -0.14
CA GLN A 87 -1.26 10.85 -0.90
C GLN A 87 -0.93 10.47 -2.34
N ALA A 88 -1.39 11.27 -3.27
CA ALA A 88 -1.12 11.16 -4.69
C ALA A 88 -0.60 12.51 -5.21
N THR A 89 0.64 12.54 -5.65
CA THR A 89 1.33 13.76 -6.07
C THR A 89 1.79 13.63 -7.51
N ILE A 90 1.40 14.60 -8.34
CA ILE A 90 1.85 14.66 -9.74
C ILE A 90 3.34 15.01 -9.78
N GLN A 91 4.07 14.27 -10.60
CA GLN A 91 5.48 14.46 -10.91
C GLN A 91 5.65 14.51 -12.44
N ASP A 92 6.83 14.91 -12.92
CA ASP A 92 7.12 14.98 -14.36
C ASP A 92 6.98 13.61 -15.06
N TYR A 93 7.23 12.51 -14.34
CA TYR A 93 7.14 11.16 -14.86
C TYR A 93 5.73 10.53 -14.73
N GLY A 94 4.81 11.15 -14.01
CA GLY A 94 3.50 10.59 -13.68
C GLY A 94 3.02 10.91 -12.28
N VAL A 95 2.70 9.91 -11.46
CA VAL A 95 2.19 10.10 -10.10
C VAL A 95 3.05 9.35 -9.08
N TYR A 96 3.45 10.03 -8.03
CA TYR A 96 4.00 9.43 -6.82
C TYR A 96 2.87 9.17 -5.83
N LEU A 97 2.83 7.97 -5.31
CA LEU A 97 1.87 7.53 -4.30
C LEU A 97 2.59 7.21 -3.00
N GLU A 98 2.02 7.64 -1.89
CA GLU A 98 2.48 7.27 -0.56
C GLU A 98 1.28 6.96 0.32
N SER A 99 1.40 5.92 1.15
CA SER A 99 0.43 5.58 2.18
C SER A 99 1.09 5.58 3.55
N ALA A 100 0.36 6.03 4.56
CA ALA A 100 0.73 5.91 5.97
C ALA A 100 -0.42 5.24 6.72
N VAL A 101 -0.15 4.11 7.36
CA VAL A 101 -1.15 3.32 8.08
C VAL A 101 -0.70 3.07 9.50
N SER A 102 -1.58 3.28 10.47
CA SER A 102 -1.31 3.05 11.89
C SER A 102 -2.35 2.12 12.51
N THR A 103 -1.90 1.38 13.52
CA THR A 103 -2.74 0.55 14.37
C THR A 103 -2.17 0.42 15.78
N ASN A 104 -3.02 0.04 16.72
CA ASN A 104 -2.61 -0.48 18.04
C ASN A 104 -2.97 -1.97 18.03
N ALA A 105 -2.00 -2.83 17.77
CA ALA A 105 -2.24 -4.26 17.59
C ALA A 105 -1.01 -5.12 17.91
N GLN A 106 -1.18 -6.43 17.82
CA GLN A 106 -0.17 -7.45 18.10
C GLN A 106 0.71 -7.78 16.89
N THR A 107 0.38 -7.25 15.70
CA THR A 107 1.16 -7.42 14.46
C THR A 107 1.28 -6.10 13.69
N GLY A 108 2.19 -6.05 12.71
CA GLY A 108 2.45 -4.85 11.91
C GLY A 108 1.40 -4.57 10.85
N VAL A 109 1.46 -3.39 10.27
CA VAL A 109 0.53 -2.87 9.24
C VAL A 109 1.22 -2.67 7.87
N GLU A 110 2.33 -3.34 7.65
CA GLU A 110 3.08 -3.23 6.39
C GLU A 110 2.23 -3.63 5.18
N MET A 111 1.44 -4.71 5.30
CA MET A 111 0.59 -5.17 4.21
C MET A 111 -0.56 -4.21 3.91
N GLU A 112 -1.12 -3.59 4.93
CA GLU A 112 -2.15 -2.56 4.78
C GLU A 112 -1.62 -1.34 4.02
N ALA A 113 -0.41 -0.90 4.34
CA ALA A 113 0.24 0.21 3.63
C ALA A 113 0.57 -0.16 2.17
N LEU A 114 1.14 -1.34 1.93
CA LEU A 114 1.46 -1.82 0.58
C LEU A 114 0.20 -2.05 -0.27
N THR A 115 -0.85 -2.62 0.31
CA THR A 115 -2.13 -2.83 -0.38
C THR A 115 -2.77 -1.48 -0.75
N ALA A 116 -2.68 -0.48 0.13
CA ALA A 116 -3.21 0.85 -0.13
C ALA A 116 -2.59 1.48 -1.40
N VAL A 117 -1.26 1.54 -1.49
CA VAL A 117 -0.60 2.14 -2.67
C VAL A 117 -0.77 1.28 -3.93
N SER A 118 -0.88 -0.05 -3.78
CA SER A 118 -1.14 -0.95 -4.91
C SER A 118 -2.48 -0.66 -5.57
N VAL A 119 -3.55 -0.58 -4.79
CA VAL A 119 -4.90 -0.32 -5.30
C VAL A 119 -5.05 1.13 -5.75
N ALA A 120 -4.41 2.08 -5.09
CA ALA A 120 -4.33 3.46 -5.55
C ALA A 120 -3.68 3.54 -6.95
N ALA A 121 -2.56 2.84 -7.16
CA ALA A 121 -1.88 2.80 -8.47
C ALA A 121 -2.75 2.15 -9.56
N LEU A 122 -3.41 1.04 -9.25
CA LEU A 122 -4.36 0.38 -10.17
C LEU A 122 -5.54 1.30 -10.52
N THR A 123 -6.01 2.10 -9.59
CA THR A 123 -7.09 3.06 -9.81
C THR A 123 -6.66 4.17 -10.78
N ILE A 124 -5.44 4.70 -10.63
CA ILE A 124 -4.88 5.66 -11.59
C ILE A 124 -4.77 5.03 -12.98
N TYR A 125 -4.26 3.78 -13.07
CA TYR A 125 -4.20 3.06 -14.33
C TYR A 125 -5.58 2.95 -14.98
N ASP A 126 -6.58 2.48 -14.25
CA ASP A 126 -7.95 2.32 -14.79
C ASP A 126 -8.54 3.65 -15.27
N MET A 127 -8.30 4.73 -14.57
CA MET A 127 -8.86 6.04 -14.92
C MET A 127 -8.13 6.73 -16.08
N CYS A 128 -6.87 6.39 -16.31
CA CYS A 128 -6.04 7.00 -17.35
C CYS A 128 -5.80 6.10 -18.58
N LYS A 129 -6.12 4.80 -18.52
CA LYS A 129 -5.82 3.84 -19.60
C LYS A 129 -6.43 4.17 -20.95
N ALA A 130 -7.49 4.99 -21.01
CA ALA A 130 -8.07 5.46 -22.26
C ALA A 130 -7.13 6.44 -22.99
N LEU A 131 -6.28 7.15 -22.26
CA LEU A 131 -5.29 8.09 -22.77
C LEU A 131 -3.94 7.41 -23.01
N ASP A 132 -3.55 6.50 -22.14
CA ASP A 132 -2.24 5.86 -22.17
C ASP A 132 -2.33 4.41 -21.66
N LYS A 133 -2.23 3.44 -22.57
CA LYS A 133 -2.16 2.02 -22.22
C LYS A 133 -0.76 1.58 -21.77
N GLY A 134 0.25 2.42 -22.01
CA GLY A 134 1.64 2.16 -21.68
C GLY A 134 2.01 2.51 -20.23
N ILE A 135 1.06 2.91 -19.40
CA ILE A 135 1.29 3.19 -17.98
C ILE A 135 1.96 2.01 -17.28
N VAL A 136 3.00 2.29 -16.52
CA VAL A 136 3.75 1.30 -15.73
C VAL A 136 3.65 1.65 -14.25
N ILE A 137 3.24 0.66 -13.44
CA ILE A 137 3.33 0.76 -11.98
C ILE A 137 4.70 0.19 -11.57
N SER A 138 5.47 0.97 -10.85
CA SER A 138 6.83 0.61 -10.44
C SER A 138 7.15 1.03 -9.02
N GLU A 139 8.29 0.55 -8.51
CA GLU A 139 8.81 0.91 -7.19
C GLU A 139 7.78 0.79 -6.06
N LEU A 140 6.93 -0.24 -6.13
CA LEU A 140 6.03 -0.59 -5.04
C LEU A 140 6.85 -1.14 -3.87
N ARG A 141 6.94 -0.40 -2.77
CA ARG A 141 7.85 -0.77 -1.68
C ARG A 141 7.46 -0.21 -0.34
N LEU A 142 7.91 -0.90 0.72
CA LEU A 142 7.88 -0.37 2.07
C LEU A 142 8.99 0.67 2.25
N GLU A 143 8.66 1.85 2.73
CA GLU A 143 9.61 2.92 3.00
C GLU A 143 10.03 2.93 4.46
N ARG A 144 9.08 2.77 5.37
CA ARG A 144 9.32 2.82 6.80
C ARG A 144 8.31 1.97 7.56
N LYS A 145 8.76 1.38 8.64
CA LYS A 145 7.86 0.86 9.68
C LYS A 145 8.42 1.14 11.07
N THR A 146 7.55 1.30 12.04
CA THR A 146 7.94 1.44 13.45
C THR A 146 7.10 0.52 14.33
N GLY A 147 7.70 0.12 15.45
CA GLY A 147 7.08 -0.73 16.46
C GLY A 147 7.22 -2.22 16.19
N GLY A 148 6.88 -3.01 17.22
CA GLY A 148 6.95 -4.46 17.20
C GLY A 148 8.33 -5.05 17.54
N LYS A 149 8.38 -6.39 17.63
CA LYS A 149 9.57 -7.14 18.08
C LYS A 149 10.75 -7.03 17.11
N SER A 150 10.50 -6.88 15.81
CA SER A 150 11.55 -6.77 14.79
C SER A 150 12.16 -5.36 14.70
N GLY A 151 11.70 -4.41 15.52
CA GLY A 151 12.21 -3.04 15.55
C GLY A 151 11.80 -2.21 14.34
N ASP A 152 12.42 -1.05 14.24
CA ASP A 152 12.13 -0.08 13.19
C ASP A 152 12.88 -0.42 11.90
N PHE A 153 12.26 -0.11 10.77
CA PHE A 153 12.87 -0.19 9.45
C PHE A 153 12.72 1.18 8.78
N LEU A 154 13.80 1.64 8.17
CA LEU A 154 13.83 2.81 7.31
C LEU A 154 14.63 2.45 6.04
N ARG A 155 14.01 2.61 4.88
CA ARG A 155 14.71 2.43 3.61
C ARG A 155 15.74 3.54 3.42
N THR A 156 16.96 3.17 3.12
CA THR A 156 17.99 4.12 2.70
C THR A 156 17.73 4.55 1.26
N PRO A 157 17.90 5.83 0.92
CA PRO A 157 17.90 6.28 -0.47
C PRO A 157 18.97 5.53 -1.26
N GLU A 158 18.63 5.11 -2.48
CA GLU A 158 19.59 4.58 -3.46
C GLU A 158 20.36 5.70 -4.13
#